data_f36040ecc391820e0c82ad9110e2b428
#
_entry.id   f36040ecc391820e0c82ad9110e2b428
#
_cell.length_a   1.000
_cell.length_b   1.000
_cell.length_c   1.000
_cell.angle_alpha   90.00
_cell.angle_beta   90.00
_cell.angle_gamma   90.00
#
_symmetry.space_group_name_H-M   'P 1'
#
loop_
_entity.id
_entity.type
_entity.pdbx_description
1 polymer ?
#
loop_
_entity_poly.entity_id
_entity_poly.type
_entity_poly.pdbx_seq_one_letter_code
_entity_poly.pdbx_strand_id
1 'polypeptide(L)' 'MAKYRKKPIVVEAERTNKTVVIHAREGDMTASPGDYIIAGINGDKYPCKPDTFERIYEPVE' A
#
# COMPACT_ATOMS: atom_id res chain seq x y z
N MET A 1 -22.54 19.38 9.83
CA MET A 1 -21.74 18.21 9.47
C MET A 1 -20.55 18.08 10.39
N ALA A 2 -20.26 16.89 10.82
CA ALA A 2 -19.09 16.64 11.63
C ALA A 2 -17.85 16.50 10.74
N LYS A 3 -16.69 16.85 11.30
CA LYS A 3 -15.43 16.69 10.60
C LYS A 3 -14.71 15.48 11.20
N TYR A 4 -14.05 14.74 10.34
CA TYR A 4 -13.32 13.55 10.75
C TYR A 4 -11.90 13.60 10.23
N ARG A 5 -10.99 13.00 10.97
CA ARG A 5 -9.59 12.87 10.59
C ARG A 5 -9.24 11.39 10.50
N LYS A 6 -8.52 11.03 9.46
CA LYS A 6 -8.03 9.66 9.35
C LYS A 6 -7.00 9.40 10.45
N LYS A 7 -7.17 8.30 11.15
CA LYS A 7 -6.24 7.93 12.21
C LYS A 7 -4.89 7.55 11.62
N PRO A 8 -3.79 7.90 12.29
CA PRO A 8 -2.47 7.46 11.84
C PRO A 8 -2.35 5.95 12.10
N ILE A 9 -2.16 5.21 11.02
CA ILE A 9 -2.05 3.74 11.09
C ILE A 9 -0.72 3.36 10.47
N VAL A 10 0.05 2.56 11.21
CA VAL A 10 1.31 2.03 10.70
C VAL A 10 1.01 0.82 9.83
N VAL A 11 1.54 0.80 8.63
CA VAL A 11 1.40 -0.32 7.72
C VAL A 11 2.79 -0.83 7.35
N GLU A 12 2.86 -2.08 6.93
CA GLU A 12 4.09 -2.62 6.39
C GLU A 12 4.06 -2.50 4.88
N ALA A 13 5.20 -2.15 4.30
CA ALA A 13 5.30 -1.98 2.86
C ALA A 13 6.69 -2.36 2.41
N GLU A 14 6.78 -2.91 1.21
CA GLU A 14 8.07 -3.17 0.59
C GLU A 14 7.99 -2.81 -0.88
N ARG A 15 9.10 -2.34 -1.41
CA ARG A 15 9.20 -1.99 -2.81
C ARG A 15 9.62 -3.22 -3.60
N THR A 16 8.87 -3.52 -4.64
CA THR A 16 9.21 -4.68 -5.46
C THR A 16 10.10 -4.27 -6.62
N ASN A 17 11.02 -5.14 -7.00
CA ASN A 17 11.86 -4.92 -8.18
C ASN A 17 11.43 -5.80 -9.36
N LYS A 18 10.28 -6.44 -9.24
CA LYS A 18 9.74 -7.30 -10.29
C LYS A 18 8.23 -7.18 -10.32
N THR A 19 7.62 -7.70 -11.39
CA THR A 19 6.17 -7.74 -11.48
C THR A 19 5.63 -8.81 -10.56
N VAL A 20 4.64 -8.43 -9.75
CA VAL A 20 4.01 -9.32 -8.78
C VAL A 20 2.50 -9.24 -8.95
N VAL A 21 1.85 -10.40 -9.03
CA VAL A 21 0.39 -10.47 -9.03
C VAL A 21 -0.07 -10.67 -7.60
N ILE A 22 -0.96 -9.81 -7.16
CA ILE A 22 -1.52 -9.86 -5.81
C ILE A 22 -2.95 -10.36 -5.93
N HIS A 23 -3.22 -11.49 -5.29
CA HIS A 23 -4.57 -12.07 -5.29
C HIS A 23 -5.35 -11.48 -4.13
N ALA A 24 -6.31 -10.62 -4.45
CA ALA A 24 -7.11 -9.94 -3.45
C ALA A 24 -8.55 -10.42 -3.54
N ARG A 25 -9.30 -10.10 -2.50
CA ARG A 25 -10.69 -10.51 -2.40
C ARG A 25 -11.53 -9.96 -3.56
N GLU A 26 -11.23 -8.75 -4.00
CA GLU A 26 -11.95 -8.10 -5.08
C GLU A 26 -11.44 -8.49 -6.47
N GLY A 27 -10.39 -9.29 -6.54
CA GLY A 27 -9.78 -9.70 -7.80
C GLY A 27 -8.28 -9.48 -7.78
N ASP A 28 -7.62 -9.87 -8.87
CA ASP A 28 -6.18 -9.78 -8.97
C ASP A 28 -5.73 -8.36 -9.27
N MET A 29 -4.65 -7.95 -8.62
CA MET A 29 -4.00 -6.67 -8.88
C MET A 29 -2.54 -6.95 -9.24
N THR A 30 -1.94 -6.07 -10.02
CA THR A 30 -0.56 -6.24 -10.47
C THR A 30 0.30 -5.09 -9.97
N ALA A 31 1.39 -5.43 -9.29
CA ALA A 31 2.44 -4.47 -8.96
C ALA A 31 3.53 -4.58 -10.01
N SER A 32 3.98 -3.42 -10.51
CA SER A 32 5.08 -3.36 -11.48
C SER A 32 6.39 -3.09 -10.76
N PRO A 33 7.54 -3.35 -11.41
CA PRO A 33 8.81 -3.04 -10.76
C PRO A 33 8.88 -1.57 -10.32
N GLY A 34 9.29 -1.36 -9.10
CA GLY A 34 9.35 -0.03 -8.49
C GLY A 34 8.12 0.33 -7.67
N ASP A 35 7.03 -0.40 -7.83
CA ASP A 35 5.83 -0.16 -7.03
C ASP A 35 6.04 -0.68 -5.60
N TYR A 36 5.25 -0.13 -4.68
CA TYR A 36 5.20 -0.64 -3.32
C TYR A 36 4.06 -1.63 -3.18
N ILE A 37 4.28 -2.64 -2.36
CA ILE A 37 3.24 -3.57 -1.96
C ILE A 37 2.98 -3.31 -0.49
N ILE A 38 1.75 -2.92 -0.18
CA ILE A 38 1.36 -2.52 1.17
C ILE A 38 0.54 -3.62 1.79
N ALA A 39 0.89 -4.00 3.03
CA ALA A 39 0.09 -4.91 3.84
C ALA A 39 -0.68 -4.09 4.86
N GLY A 40 -1.98 -4.07 4.73
CA GLY A 40 -2.85 -3.34 5.65
C GLY A 40 -3.05 -4.08 6.96
N ILE A 41 -3.77 -3.45 7.87
CA ILE A 41 -3.97 -3.99 9.21
C ILE A 41 -4.76 -5.29 9.22
N ASN A 42 -5.55 -5.54 8.18
CA ASN A 42 -6.31 -6.78 8.06
C ASN A 42 -5.56 -7.87 7.29
N GLY A 43 -4.30 -7.63 6.96
CA GLY A 43 -3.52 -8.56 6.18
C GLY A 43 -3.75 -8.48 4.68
N ASP A 44 -4.65 -7.61 4.24
CA ASP A 44 -4.88 -7.39 2.81
C ASP A 44 -3.67 -6.71 2.20
N LYS A 45 -3.30 -7.15 1.00
CA LYS A 45 -2.18 -6.57 0.27
C LYS A 45 -2.67 -5.85 -0.97
N TYR A 46 -2.01 -4.75 -1.31
CA TYR A 46 -2.37 -3.99 -2.52
C TYR A 46 -1.15 -3.21 -3.01
N PRO A 47 -1.11 -2.96 -4.32
CA PRO A 47 0.01 -2.20 -4.89
C PRO A 47 -0.22 -0.71 -4.77
N CYS A 48 0.87 0.04 -4.74
CA CYS A 48 0.81 1.49 -4.71
C CYS A 48 1.96 2.04 -5.53
N LYS A 49 1.66 3.02 -6.39
CA LYS A 49 2.69 3.67 -7.18
C LYS A 49 3.66 4.43 -6.29
N PRO A 50 4.96 4.48 -6.64
CA PRO A 50 5.95 5.06 -5.74
C PRO A 50 5.72 6.54 -5.46
N ASP A 51 5.31 7.33 -6.43
CA ASP A 51 5.05 8.75 -6.19
C ASP A 51 3.85 8.97 -5.27
N THR A 52 2.81 8.16 -5.44
CA THR A 52 1.65 8.23 -4.56
C THR A 52 2.01 7.78 -3.16
N PHE A 53 2.79 6.71 -3.06
CA PHE A 53 3.22 6.17 -1.77
C PHE A 53 4.01 7.22 -0.98
N GLU A 54 4.92 7.91 -1.63
CA GLU A 54 5.76 8.90 -0.97
C GLU A 54 4.99 10.11 -0.49
N ARG A 55 3.85 10.41 -1.11
CA ARG A 55 3.00 11.51 -0.66
C ARG A 55 2.13 11.15 0.53
N ILE A 56 1.79 9.88 0.69
CA ILE A 56 0.83 9.43 1.70
C ILE A 56 1.54 8.88 2.93
N TYR A 57 2.66 8.20 2.73
CA TYR A 57 3.36 7.49 3.80
C TYR A 57 4.74 8.05 4.03
N GLU A 58 5.21 7.90 5.28
CA GLU A 58 6.57 8.25 5.62
C GLU A 58 7.15 7.15 6.50
N PRO A 59 8.47 6.96 6.49
CA PRO A 59 9.09 5.90 7.29
C PRO A 59 8.85 6.12 8.79
N VAL A 60 8.69 5.03 9.50
CA VAL A 60 8.60 5.02 10.96
C VAL A 60 9.81 4.27 11.49
N GLU A 61 10.52 4.88 12.40
CA GLU A 61 11.69 4.25 13.00
C GLU A 61 11.36 3.63 14.34
#